data_d46309d68d55d66f2ab7b850aa542a39
#
_entry.id   d46309d68d55d66f2ab7b850aa542a39
#
_cell.length_a   1.000
_cell.length_b   1.000
_cell.length_c   1.000
_cell.angle_alpha   90.00
_cell.angle_beta   90.00
_cell.angle_gamma   90.00
#
_symmetry.space_group_name_H-M   'P 1'
#
loop_
_entity.id
_entity.type
_entity.pdbx_description
1 polymer ?
#
loop_
_entity_poly.entity_id
_entity_poly.type
_entity_poly.pdbx_seq_one_letter_code
_entity_poly.pdbx_strand_id
1 'polypeptide(L)'
;MLRAACLALAAACCACTSASGSGPGGRAGEVGQHAAVITVGSFDFPESVFLADLYAGALAAKGFPARVLPDLGPRELVDPALMSGLVQVVPEYSGSALEFVSVGRLSATSDAAATSRALAGQAAGRGLVAGRPSAAQDGNVIVVTAATAARYRLRSIENLAKVAPRLVFGGPPECPERIYCLRGLRQVYGLRFRGFVPLDAGGPLTLQALEAGDIGVALLFSTDPAITADHLVVLADDRGLQPAESVVPLVRRDVVARYGPRLLAVLNTVSARLTTGSLRALDARVELRGDDPRLVAGSWLRARGLASAGGASH
;
A
#
# COMPACT_ATOMS: atom_id res chain seq x y z
N MET A 1 -3.65 -0.03 69.52
CA MET A 1 -4.57 -1.06 70.05
C MET A 1 -5.07 -1.88 68.90
N LEU A 2 -4.87 -3.03 68.79
CA LEU A 2 -5.14 -4.47 68.72
C LEU A 2 -4.46 -5.07 67.48
N ARG A 3 -3.45 -5.86 67.67
CA ARG A 3 -3.26 -7.31 67.86
C ARG A 3 -3.28 -8.14 66.57
N ALA A 4 -2.10 -8.72 66.37
CA ALA A 4 -1.70 -9.75 65.42
C ALA A 4 -2.52 -11.06 65.58
N ALA A 5 -2.58 -11.84 64.51
CA ALA A 5 -2.77 -13.28 64.56
C ALA A 5 -1.96 -13.93 63.42
N CYS A 6 -0.90 -14.61 63.83
CA CYS A 6 -0.15 -15.62 63.04
C CYS A 6 -0.96 -16.91 62.99
N LEU A 7 -1.05 -17.55 61.81
CA LEU A 7 -1.34 -18.98 61.73
C LEU A 7 -0.30 -19.65 60.82
N ALA A 8 0.52 -20.50 61.45
CA ALA A 8 1.41 -21.44 60.80
C ALA A 8 0.61 -22.70 60.42
N LEU A 9 0.81 -23.27 59.24
CA LEU A 9 0.40 -24.65 58.97
C LEU A 9 1.49 -25.42 58.27
N ALA A 10 1.65 -26.62 58.75
CA ALA A 10 2.77 -27.54 58.66
C ALA A 10 2.98 -28.18 57.28
N ALA A 11 4.23 -28.53 57.02
CA ALA A 11 4.71 -29.38 55.94
C ALA A 11 4.25 -30.83 56.10
N ALA A 12 3.80 -31.45 54.98
CA ALA A 12 3.70 -32.89 54.85
C ALA A 12 4.56 -33.35 53.68
N CYS A 13 5.69 -33.98 53.99
CA CYS A 13 6.50 -34.75 53.06
C CYS A 13 5.79 -36.04 52.70
N CYS A 14 5.56 -36.28 51.41
CA CYS A 14 5.30 -37.61 50.87
C CYS A 14 6.44 -37.97 49.92
N ALA A 15 7.29 -38.88 50.38
CA ALA A 15 8.24 -39.59 49.55
C ALA A 15 7.49 -40.63 48.70
N CYS A 16 7.66 -40.62 47.41
CA CYS A 16 7.27 -41.72 46.53
C CYS A 16 8.46 -42.17 45.68
N THR A 17 8.75 -43.40 45.84
CA THR A 17 9.76 -44.25 45.28
C THR A 17 9.87 -44.25 43.76
N SER A 18 11.10 -44.25 43.30
CA SER A 18 11.55 -44.46 41.93
C SER A 18 11.16 -45.87 41.42
N ALA A 19 10.39 -45.93 40.33
CA ALA A 19 10.27 -47.11 39.52
C ALA A 19 10.89 -46.81 38.14
N SER A 20 12.04 -47.43 37.89
CA SER A 20 12.71 -47.43 36.58
C SER A 20 11.96 -48.35 35.63
N GLY A 21 11.20 -47.77 34.72
CA GLY A 21 10.57 -48.48 33.60
C GLY A 21 11.22 -48.03 32.29
N SER A 22 12.08 -48.89 31.73
CA SER A 22 12.61 -48.77 30.36
C SER A 22 11.52 -49.08 29.38
N GLY A 23 10.92 -48.04 28.78
CA GLY A 23 9.98 -48.16 27.66
C GLY A 23 10.60 -47.66 26.34
N PRO A 24 10.31 -48.24 25.18
CA PRO A 24 11.01 -47.96 23.93
C PRO A 24 10.72 -46.52 23.43
N GLY A 25 11.79 -45.91 22.92
CA GLY A 25 11.81 -44.53 22.44
C GLY A 25 10.67 -44.18 21.47
N GLY A 26 9.68 -43.50 22.02
CA GLY A 26 8.76 -42.72 21.20
C GLY A 26 9.52 -41.50 20.67
N ARG A 27 9.74 -41.44 19.36
CA ARG A 27 10.15 -40.24 18.71
C ARG A 27 9.16 -39.16 19.14
N ALA A 28 9.63 -38.15 19.86
CA ALA A 28 8.90 -36.90 20.06
C ALA A 28 8.56 -36.39 18.67
N GLY A 29 7.27 -36.44 18.34
CA GLY A 29 6.76 -35.89 17.10
C GLY A 29 7.22 -34.45 17.05
N GLU A 30 7.99 -34.08 16.03
CA GLU A 30 8.18 -32.69 15.65
C GLU A 30 6.77 -32.09 15.53
N VAL A 31 6.41 -31.29 16.52
CA VAL A 31 5.30 -30.35 16.38
C VAL A 31 5.74 -29.44 15.26
N GLY A 32 5.28 -29.73 14.04
CA GLY A 32 5.52 -28.93 12.85
C GLY A 32 5.18 -27.50 13.22
N GLN A 33 6.19 -26.65 13.30
CA GLN A 33 5.99 -25.22 13.41
C GLN A 33 5.16 -24.83 12.20
N HIS A 34 3.85 -24.67 12.39
CA HIS A 34 2.99 -24.11 11.35
C HIS A 34 3.63 -22.76 10.94
N ALA A 35 4.13 -22.72 9.72
CA ALA A 35 4.75 -21.50 9.22
C ALA A 35 3.72 -20.37 9.33
N ALA A 36 4.08 -19.32 10.06
CA ALA A 36 3.15 -18.22 10.29
C ALA A 36 2.75 -17.60 8.93
N VAL A 37 1.45 -17.44 8.70
CA VAL A 37 0.93 -16.93 7.43
C VAL A 37 1.44 -15.51 7.19
N ILE A 38 1.96 -15.24 6.00
CA ILE A 38 2.35 -13.92 5.55
C ILE A 38 1.11 -13.20 5.06
N THR A 39 0.62 -12.22 5.81
CA THR A 39 -0.51 -11.40 5.40
C THR A 39 0.01 -10.19 4.62
N VAL A 40 -0.44 -10.06 3.38
CA VAL A 40 -0.18 -8.90 2.52
C VAL A 40 -1.37 -7.94 2.66
N GLY A 41 -1.13 -6.72 3.15
CA GLY A 41 -2.15 -5.69 3.29
C GLY A 41 -2.28 -4.84 2.04
N SER A 42 -3.46 -4.23 1.82
CA SER A 42 -3.67 -3.20 0.81
C SER A 42 -4.29 -1.93 1.39
N PHE A 43 -4.17 -0.85 0.67
CA PHE A 43 -5.00 0.35 0.82
C PHE A 43 -6.42 0.07 0.31
N ASP A 44 -7.31 1.05 0.46
CA ASP A 44 -8.73 1.00 0.11
C ASP A 44 -9.03 1.50 -1.32
N PHE A 45 -8.17 1.15 -2.27
CA PHE A 45 -8.38 1.43 -3.69
C PHE A 45 -7.95 0.24 -4.58
N PRO A 46 -8.58 0.08 -5.78
CA PRO A 46 -8.49 -1.14 -6.58
C PRO A 46 -7.08 -1.57 -6.97
N GLU A 47 -6.21 -0.64 -7.40
CA GLU A 47 -4.83 -0.95 -7.76
C GLU A 47 -4.07 -1.58 -6.58
N SER A 48 -4.21 -1.04 -5.37
CA SER A 48 -3.54 -1.57 -4.19
C SER A 48 -3.99 -2.98 -3.85
N VAL A 49 -5.30 -3.27 -4.01
CA VAL A 49 -5.86 -4.61 -3.76
C VAL A 49 -5.25 -5.62 -4.73
N PHE A 50 -5.25 -5.34 -6.03
CA PHE A 50 -4.67 -6.31 -6.97
C PHE A 50 -3.14 -6.42 -6.86
N LEU A 51 -2.43 -5.36 -6.47
CA LEU A 51 -1.00 -5.44 -6.16
C LEU A 51 -0.74 -6.37 -4.97
N ALA A 52 -1.57 -6.30 -3.92
CA ALA A 52 -1.48 -7.22 -2.80
C ALA A 52 -1.71 -8.68 -3.25
N ASP A 53 -2.69 -8.92 -4.12
CA ASP A 53 -2.95 -10.24 -4.74
C ASP A 53 -1.76 -10.71 -5.62
N LEU A 54 -1.11 -9.82 -6.36
CA LEU A 54 0.09 -10.14 -7.13
C LEU A 54 1.23 -10.63 -6.22
N TYR A 55 1.54 -9.90 -5.16
CA TYR A 55 2.63 -10.26 -4.26
C TYR A 55 2.28 -11.53 -3.45
N ALA A 56 1.06 -11.63 -2.92
CA ALA A 56 0.61 -12.81 -2.19
C ALA A 56 0.58 -14.06 -3.11
N GLY A 57 0.04 -13.93 -4.31
CA GLY A 57 -0.01 -15.01 -5.29
C GLY A 57 1.39 -15.48 -5.72
N ALA A 58 2.34 -14.57 -5.92
CA ALA A 58 3.72 -14.93 -6.22
C ALA A 58 4.41 -15.66 -5.05
N LEU A 59 4.17 -15.21 -3.81
CA LEU A 59 4.67 -15.89 -2.62
C LEU A 59 4.08 -17.30 -2.49
N ALA A 60 2.76 -17.43 -2.65
CA ALA A 60 2.07 -18.72 -2.60
C ALA A 60 2.59 -19.68 -3.68
N ALA A 61 2.79 -19.21 -4.91
CA ALA A 61 3.34 -20.01 -6.02
C ALA A 61 4.77 -20.51 -5.76
N LYS A 62 5.49 -19.91 -4.81
CA LYS A 62 6.84 -20.33 -4.37
C LYS A 62 6.83 -21.07 -3.02
N GLY A 63 5.65 -21.46 -2.53
CA GLY A 63 5.47 -22.28 -1.33
C GLY A 63 5.50 -21.49 -0.02
N PHE A 64 5.40 -20.18 -0.05
CA PHE A 64 5.20 -19.39 1.17
C PHE A 64 3.71 -19.37 1.54
N PRO A 65 3.33 -19.56 2.82
CA PRO A 65 1.95 -19.41 3.27
C PRO A 65 1.57 -17.93 3.24
N ALA A 66 0.88 -17.49 2.20
CA ALA A 66 0.51 -16.09 2.01
C ALA A 66 -0.99 -15.92 1.82
N ARG A 67 -1.53 -14.81 2.35
CA ARG A 67 -2.92 -14.37 2.14
C ARG A 67 -2.98 -12.86 2.00
N VAL A 68 -4.07 -12.35 1.45
CA VAL A 68 -4.36 -10.92 1.38
C VAL A 68 -5.30 -10.50 2.52
N LEU A 69 -5.09 -9.33 3.07
CA LEU A 69 -6.03 -8.58 3.90
C LEU A 69 -6.28 -7.26 3.18
N PRO A 70 -7.35 -7.17 2.37
CA PRO A 70 -7.61 -6.01 1.53
C PRO A 70 -8.28 -4.88 2.31
N ASP A 71 -8.34 -3.69 1.69
CA ASP A 71 -9.17 -2.55 2.07
C ASP A 71 -8.96 -2.08 3.52
N LEU A 72 -7.70 -2.03 3.98
CA LEU A 72 -7.38 -1.61 5.34
C LEU A 72 -7.61 -0.10 5.58
N GLY A 73 -7.79 0.66 4.53
CA GLY A 73 -7.98 2.10 4.58
C GLY A 73 -6.77 2.90 4.08
N PRO A 74 -6.68 4.18 4.46
CA PRO A 74 -5.58 5.05 4.05
C PRO A 74 -4.25 4.68 4.72
N ARG A 75 -3.14 5.29 4.27
CA ARG A 75 -1.79 5.01 4.75
C ARG A 75 -1.64 5.17 6.26
N GLU A 76 -2.38 6.08 6.85
CA GLU A 76 -2.45 6.33 8.28
C GLU A 76 -2.95 5.12 9.10
N LEU A 77 -3.61 4.15 8.46
CA LEU A 77 -4.00 2.86 9.04
C LEU A 77 -3.10 1.72 8.59
N VAL A 78 -2.76 1.65 7.31
CA VAL A 78 -2.01 0.54 6.69
C VAL A 78 -0.57 0.48 7.19
N ASP A 79 0.15 1.59 7.25
CA ASP A 79 1.54 1.59 7.68
C ASP A 79 1.70 1.30 9.19
N PRO A 80 0.88 1.82 10.10
CA PRO A 80 0.84 1.33 11.48
C PRO A 80 0.50 -0.16 11.60
N ALA A 81 -0.40 -0.69 10.76
CA ALA A 81 -0.72 -2.11 10.72
C ALA A 81 0.50 -2.96 10.30
N LEU A 82 1.29 -2.48 9.33
CA LEU A 82 2.55 -3.10 8.94
C LEU A 82 3.59 -3.02 10.08
N MET A 83 3.78 -1.86 10.68
CA MET A 83 4.75 -1.67 11.77
C MET A 83 4.40 -2.48 13.01
N SER A 84 3.11 -2.60 13.37
CA SER A 84 2.65 -3.41 14.51
C SER A 84 2.64 -4.92 14.25
N GLY A 85 2.67 -5.35 12.97
CA GLY A 85 2.67 -6.76 12.58
C GLY A 85 1.28 -7.35 12.35
N LEU A 86 0.24 -6.54 12.24
CA LEU A 86 -1.08 -6.98 11.78
C LEU A 86 -0.99 -7.52 10.34
N VAL A 87 -0.21 -6.85 9.49
CA VAL A 87 0.21 -7.34 8.18
C VAL A 87 1.73 -7.43 8.11
N GLN A 88 2.25 -8.23 7.19
CA GLN A 88 3.67 -8.52 7.07
C GLN A 88 4.32 -7.89 5.84
N VAL A 89 3.54 -7.65 4.81
CA VAL A 89 3.95 -7.03 3.55
C VAL A 89 2.89 -6.03 3.12
N VAL A 90 3.31 -4.91 2.58
CA VAL A 90 2.43 -3.91 1.93
C VAL A 90 3.08 -3.49 0.62
N PRO A 91 2.37 -3.56 -0.52
CA PRO A 91 2.76 -2.86 -1.74
C PRO A 91 2.60 -1.36 -1.50
N GLU A 92 3.69 -0.63 -1.51
CA GLU A 92 3.74 0.79 -1.23
C GLU A 92 4.22 1.60 -2.43
N TYR A 93 4.06 2.92 -2.35
CA TYR A 93 4.47 3.91 -3.35
C TYR A 93 5.59 4.76 -2.76
N SER A 94 6.75 4.78 -3.43
CA SER A 94 8.02 5.16 -2.81
C SER A 94 8.09 6.57 -2.25
N GLY A 95 7.46 7.53 -2.89
CA GLY A 95 7.48 8.93 -2.46
C GLY A 95 6.61 9.18 -1.24
N SER A 96 5.36 8.74 -1.29
CA SER A 96 4.39 8.87 -0.20
C SER A 96 4.81 8.03 1.02
N ALA A 97 5.35 6.82 0.79
CA ALA A 97 5.91 6.01 1.87
C ALA A 97 7.10 6.68 2.55
N LEU A 98 8.00 7.33 1.78
CA LEU A 98 9.14 8.06 2.35
C LEU A 98 8.68 9.21 3.25
N GLU A 99 7.72 9.98 2.79
CA GLU A 99 7.14 11.08 3.58
C GLU A 99 6.57 10.54 4.90
N PHE A 100 5.78 9.48 4.85
CA PHE A 100 5.14 8.89 6.01
C PHE A 100 6.16 8.31 7.01
N VAL A 101 7.07 7.41 6.57
CA VAL A 101 8.03 6.75 7.48
C VAL A 101 9.06 7.72 8.04
N SER A 102 9.36 8.83 7.35
CA SER A 102 10.22 9.89 7.84
C SER A 102 9.50 10.90 8.75
N VAL A 103 8.17 10.78 8.89
CA VAL A 103 7.29 11.72 9.60
C VAL A 103 7.47 13.15 9.07
N GLY A 104 7.42 13.29 7.75
CA GLY A 104 7.56 14.58 7.04
C GLY A 104 8.94 15.21 7.12
N ARG A 105 9.96 14.50 7.61
CA ARG A 105 11.34 15.06 7.70
C ARG A 105 12.10 15.00 6.40
N LEU A 106 11.74 14.12 5.50
CA LEU A 106 12.33 13.99 4.17
C LEU A 106 11.22 14.12 3.12
N SER A 107 11.45 14.98 2.15
CA SER A 107 10.61 15.08 0.97
C SER A 107 11.16 14.18 -0.13
N ALA A 108 10.27 13.42 -0.76
CA ALA A 108 10.62 12.68 -1.96
C ALA A 108 10.81 13.64 -3.14
N THR A 109 11.55 13.19 -4.14
CA THR A 109 11.82 13.95 -5.38
C THR A 109 11.31 13.21 -6.60
N SER A 110 11.35 13.83 -7.75
CA SER A 110 11.07 13.19 -9.04
C SER A 110 12.13 12.16 -9.47
N ASP A 111 13.30 12.11 -8.81
CA ASP A 111 14.29 11.05 -9.01
C ASP A 111 13.86 9.79 -8.25
N ALA A 112 13.34 8.81 -8.99
CA ALA A 112 12.86 7.54 -8.45
C ALA A 112 13.95 6.74 -7.71
N ALA A 113 15.20 6.80 -8.19
CA ALA A 113 16.30 6.08 -7.57
C ALA A 113 16.72 6.73 -6.23
N ALA A 114 16.79 8.07 -6.19
CA ALA A 114 17.08 8.80 -4.97
C ALA A 114 15.98 8.61 -3.92
N THR A 115 14.71 8.75 -4.32
CA THR A 115 13.54 8.55 -3.47
C THR A 115 13.50 7.13 -2.88
N SER A 116 13.72 6.09 -3.71
CA SER A 116 13.72 4.71 -3.23
C SER A 116 14.89 4.39 -2.30
N ARG A 117 16.09 4.95 -2.53
CA ARG A 117 17.22 4.82 -1.59
C ARG A 117 16.91 5.48 -0.23
N ALA A 118 16.33 6.68 -0.26
CA ALA A 118 15.95 7.38 0.96
C ALA A 118 14.88 6.60 1.73
N LEU A 119 13.86 6.06 1.04
CA LEU A 119 12.85 5.20 1.64
C LEU A 119 13.48 3.97 2.32
N ALA A 120 14.38 3.26 1.63
CA ALA A 120 15.04 2.09 2.20
C ALA A 120 15.80 2.40 3.49
N GLY A 121 16.49 3.55 3.54
CA GLY A 121 17.18 4.02 4.75
C GLY A 121 16.23 4.33 5.91
N GLN A 122 15.11 5.02 5.65
CA GLN A 122 14.12 5.36 6.67
C GLN A 122 13.32 4.14 7.15
N ALA A 123 12.91 3.26 6.24
CA ALA A 123 12.21 2.02 6.54
C ALA A 123 13.03 1.12 7.48
N ALA A 124 14.35 1.06 7.28
CA ALA A 124 15.25 0.31 8.13
C ALA A 124 15.18 0.75 9.61
N GLY A 125 15.06 2.04 9.88
CA GLY A 125 14.87 2.60 11.23
C GLY A 125 13.52 2.26 11.87
N ARG A 126 12.56 1.82 11.07
CA ARG A 126 11.20 1.43 11.51
C ARG A 126 11.00 -0.09 11.59
N GLY A 127 12.05 -0.88 11.49
CA GLY A 127 11.96 -2.34 11.50
C GLY A 127 11.40 -2.93 10.21
N LEU A 128 11.45 -2.17 9.12
CA LEU A 128 11.01 -2.57 7.80
C LEU A 128 12.18 -2.78 6.84
N VAL A 129 11.94 -3.49 5.77
CA VAL A 129 12.84 -3.69 4.64
C VAL A 129 12.09 -3.30 3.38
N ALA A 130 12.59 -2.33 2.64
CA ALA A 130 12.09 -2.03 1.32
C ALA A 130 12.68 -3.02 0.31
N GLY A 131 11.82 -3.67 -0.49
CA GLY A 131 12.26 -4.44 -1.64
C GLY A 131 12.77 -3.54 -2.77
N ARG A 132 13.06 -4.13 -3.92
CA ARG A 132 13.42 -3.36 -5.12
C ARG A 132 12.20 -2.64 -5.68
N PRO A 133 12.31 -1.34 -5.97
CA PRO A 133 11.22 -0.62 -6.62
C PRO A 133 11.00 -1.16 -8.03
N SER A 134 9.75 -1.10 -8.48
CA SER A 134 9.40 -1.38 -9.87
C SER A 134 9.73 -0.20 -10.79
N ALA A 135 9.69 -0.44 -12.10
CA ALA A 135 9.67 0.64 -13.09
C ALA A 135 8.28 1.27 -13.22
N ALA A 136 7.26 0.66 -12.62
CA ALA A 136 5.92 1.20 -12.58
C ALA A 136 5.86 2.40 -11.64
N GLN A 137 5.25 3.47 -12.13
CA GLN A 137 4.97 4.70 -11.40
C GLN A 137 3.46 4.88 -11.34
N ASP A 138 2.97 5.15 -10.14
CA ASP A 138 1.60 5.61 -9.96
C ASP A 138 1.56 6.74 -8.93
N GLY A 139 1.55 7.96 -9.42
CA GLY A 139 1.54 9.19 -8.63
C GLY A 139 0.22 9.92 -8.70
N ASN A 140 0.01 10.81 -7.74
CA ASN A 140 -1.13 11.72 -7.76
C ASN A 140 -1.11 12.61 -9.00
N VAL A 141 -2.25 12.78 -9.62
CA VAL A 141 -2.47 13.75 -10.69
C VAL A 141 -3.66 14.65 -10.36
N ILE A 142 -3.58 15.90 -10.77
CA ILE A 142 -4.66 16.86 -10.63
C ILE A 142 -5.38 16.91 -11.96
N VAL A 143 -6.67 16.59 -11.94
CA VAL A 143 -7.49 16.48 -13.15
C VAL A 143 -8.68 17.42 -13.13
N VAL A 144 -9.13 17.76 -14.34
CA VAL A 144 -10.37 18.49 -14.59
C VAL A 144 -11.07 17.87 -15.81
N THR A 145 -12.36 18.13 -15.98
CA THR A 145 -13.04 17.75 -17.23
C THR A 145 -12.51 18.55 -18.42
N ALA A 146 -12.63 18.01 -19.64
CA ALA A 146 -12.26 18.72 -20.86
C ALA A 146 -13.00 20.07 -21.00
N ALA A 147 -14.29 20.12 -20.58
CA ALA A 147 -15.08 21.35 -20.56
C ALA A 147 -14.50 22.40 -19.61
N THR A 148 -14.11 22.00 -18.38
CA THR A 148 -13.46 22.88 -17.40
C THR A 148 -12.11 23.37 -17.90
N ALA A 149 -11.29 22.47 -18.47
CA ALA A 149 -10.01 22.83 -19.07
C ALA A 149 -10.16 23.87 -20.19
N ALA A 150 -11.10 23.66 -21.09
CA ALA A 150 -11.39 24.60 -22.20
C ALA A 150 -11.90 25.95 -21.69
N ARG A 151 -12.89 25.93 -20.77
CA ARG A 151 -13.51 27.15 -20.20
C ARG A 151 -12.49 28.08 -19.55
N TYR A 152 -11.53 27.51 -18.79
CA TYR A 152 -10.55 28.27 -18.03
C TYR A 152 -9.15 28.25 -18.64
N ARG A 153 -8.97 27.61 -19.80
CA ARG A 153 -7.68 27.45 -20.52
C ARG A 153 -6.61 26.81 -19.65
N LEU A 154 -6.99 25.73 -18.92
CA LEU A 154 -6.10 25.02 -18.01
C LEU A 154 -5.24 24.01 -18.76
N ARG A 155 -3.94 24.02 -18.50
CA ARG A 155 -2.96 23.03 -18.99
C ARG A 155 -2.00 22.58 -17.91
N SER A 156 -1.82 23.40 -16.85
CA SER A 156 -0.93 23.11 -15.74
C SER A 156 -1.59 23.46 -14.42
N ILE A 157 -1.03 22.96 -13.33
CA ILE A 157 -1.49 23.25 -11.97
C ILE A 157 -1.38 24.75 -11.68
N GLU A 158 -0.32 25.42 -12.18
CA GLU A 158 -0.18 26.87 -12.02
C GLU A 158 -1.35 27.67 -12.60
N ASN A 159 -1.94 27.18 -13.71
CA ASN A 159 -3.09 27.84 -14.33
C ASN A 159 -4.32 27.90 -13.41
N LEU A 160 -4.43 26.99 -12.44
CA LEU A 160 -5.52 27.01 -11.46
C LEU A 160 -5.47 28.24 -10.52
N ALA A 161 -4.32 28.91 -10.36
CA ALA A 161 -4.16 30.00 -9.38
C ALA A 161 -5.21 31.10 -9.52
N LYS A 162 -5.62 31.41 -10.77
CA LYS A 162 -6.61 32.46 -11.06
C LYS A 162 -8.06 32.02 -10.87
N VAL A 163 -8.33 30.71 -10.87
CA VAL A 163 -9.69 30.17 -10.90
C VAL A 163 -10.02 29.25 -9.71
N ALA A 164 -9.03 28.77 -8.98
CA ALA A 164 -9.21 27.93 -7.80
C ALA A 164 -10.24 28.50 -6.78
N PRO A 165 -10.31 29.82 -6.50
CA PRO A 165 -11.32 30.37 -5.61
C PRO A 165 -12.77 30.20 -6.09
N ARG A 166 -12.98 29.78 -7.33
CA ARG A 166 -14.31 29.51 -7.91
C ARG A 166 -14.63 28.02 -7.99
N LEU A 167 -13.62 27.15 -7.80
CA LEU A 167 -13.71 25.72 -7.98
C LEU A 167 -13.71 25.00 -6.64
N VAL A 168 -14.42 23.89 -6.56
CA VAL A 168 -14.37 22.93 -5.45
C VAL A 168 -13.40 21.84 -5.82
N PHE A 169 -12.56 21.44 -4.88
CA PHE A 169 -11.64 20.33 -5.02
C PHE A 169 -12.20 19.06 -4.39
N GLY A 170 -12.09 17.93 -5.06
CA GLY A 170 -12.48 16.61 -4.54
C GLY A 170 -11.29 15.67 -4.41
N GLY A 171 -11.32 14.83 -3.38
CA GLY A 171 -10.30 13.83 -3.14
C GLY A 171 -10.44 13.18 -1.76
N PRO A 172 -9.52 12.29 -1.36
CA PRO A 172 -9.64 11.53 -0.13
C PRO A 172 -9.64 12.43 1.11
N PRO A 173 -10.29 12.01 2.20
CA PRO A 173 -10.50 12.83 3.40
C PRO A 173 -9.22 13.41 4.02
N GLU A 174 -8.11 12.70 3.92
CA GLU A 174 -6.80 13.12 4.43
C GLU A 174 -6.06 14.13 3.53
N CYS A 175 -6.58 14.40 2.34
CA CYS A 175 -5.97 15.31 1.36
C CYS A 175 -5.64 16.72 1.90
N PRO A 176 -6.44 17.35 2.77
CA PRO A 176 -6.12 18.64 3.36
C PRO A 176 -4.77 18.69 4.09
N GLU A 177 -4.35 17.58 4.68
CA GLU A 177 -3.13 17.49 5.50
C GLU A 177 -1.92 16.93 4.72
N ARG A 178 -2.15 16.31 3.56
CA ARG A 178 -1.09 15.68 2.77
C ARG A 178 -0.31 16.69 1.94
N ILE A 179 1.03 16.56 1.98
CA ILE A 179 1.95 17.42 1.24
C ILE A 179 1.83 17.25 -0.27
N TYR A 180 1.45 16.06 -0.75
CA TYR A 180 1.23 15.80 -2.18
C TYR A 180 -0.24 15.96 -2.61
N CYS A 181 -1.04 16.67 -1.79
CA CYS A 181 -2.41 17.05 -2.09
C CYS A 181 -2.67 18.53 -1.73
N LEU A 182 -3.81 18.86 -1.11
CA LEU A 182 -4.22 20.26 -0.86
C LEU A 182 -3.20 21.06 -0.06
N ARG A 183 -2.54 20.46 0.94
CA ARG A 183 -1.49 21.15 1.69
C ARG A 183 -0.36 21.58 0.76
N GLY A 184 0.15 20.69 -0.10
CA GLY A 184 1.20 21.00 -1.04
C GLY A 184 0.75 21.95 -2.14
N LEU A 185 -0.46 21.78 -2.69
CA LEU A 185 -1.03 22.72 -3.67
C LEU A 185 -1.08 24.14 -3.12
N ARG A 186 -1.41 24.28 -1.82
CA ARG A 186 -1.37 25.60 -1.14
C ARG A 186 0.05 26.12 -0.94
N GLN A 187 0.99 25.26 -0.53
CA GLN A 187 2.36 25.67 -0.21
C GLN A 187 3.20 25.99 -1.46
N VAL A 188 3.11 25.15 -2.49
CA VAL A 188 3.93 25.24 -3.70
C VAL A 188 3.30 26.15 -4.75
N TYR A 189 1.99 26.05 -4.93
CA TYR A 189 1.25 26.77 -5.97
C TYR A 189 0.42 27.95 -5.46
N GLY A 190 0.30 28.11 -4.14
CA GLY A 190 -0.53 29.17 -3.53
C GLY A 190 -2.04 28.94 -3.73
N LEU A 191 -2.47 27.75 -4.13
CA LEU A 191 -3.87 27.48 -4.48
C LEU A 191 -4.78 27.50 -3.25
N ARG A 192 -5.91 28.17 -3.39
CA ARG A 192 -6.99 28.21 -2.40
C ARG A 192 -8.31 27.94 -3.14
N PHE A 193 -8.83 26.75 -2.99
CA PHE A 193 -10.11 26.36 -3.57
C PHE A 193 -11.28 26.95 -2.80
N ARG A 194 -12.45 27.10 -3.46
CA ARG A 194 -13.70 27.54 -2.83
C ARG A 194 -14.15 26.61 -1.71
N GLY A 195 -13.88 25.31 -1.86
CA GLY A 195 -14.22 24.27 -0.90
C GLY A 195 -13.48 22.98 -1.22
N PHE A 196 -13.60 22.04 -0.31
CA PHE A 196 -13.14 20.67 -0.43
C PHE A 196 -14.27 19.71 -0.13
N VAL A 197 -14.44 18.68 -0.96
CA VAL A 197 -15.39 17.58 -0.76
C VAL A 197 -14.57 16.31 -0.52
N PRO A 198 -14.69 15.68 0.66
CA PRO A 198 -14.06 14.39 0.93
C PRO A 198 -14.79 13.29 0.15
N LEU A 199 -14.05 12.55 -0.65
CA LEU A 199 -14.54 11.47 -1.52
C LEU A 199 -13.57 10.28 -1.40
N ASP A 200 -13.74 9.27 -2.25
CA ASP A 200 -12.81 8.16 -2.32
C ASP A 200 -11.44 8.56 -2.93
N ALA A 201 -10.47 7.67 -2.84
CA ALA A 201 -9.12 7.91 -3.35
C ALA A 201 -9.05 7.57 -4.85
N GLY A 202 -9.48 8.50 -5.70
CA GLY A 202 -9.50 8.33 -7.16
C GLY A 202 -10.58 7.37 -7.68
N GLY A 203 -11.54 6.99 -6.84
CA GLY A 203 -12.55 6.01 -7.19
C GLY A 203 -13.83 6.59 -7.81
N PRO A 204 -14.88 5.74 -7.91
CA PRO A 204 -16.12 6.09 -8.62
C PRO A 204 -16.84 7.32 -8.06
N LEU A 205 -16.78 7.56 -6.74
CA LEU A 205 -17.44 8.73 -6.14
C LEU A 205 -16.77 10.03 -6.58
N THR A 206 -15.44 10.04 -6.67
CA THR A 206 -14.66 11.18 -7.14
C THR A 206 -14.96 11.46 -8.61
N LEU A 207 -15.01 10.42 -9.45
CA LEU A 207 -15.33 10.54 -10.88
C LEU A 207 -16.75 11.05 -11.09
N GLN A 208 -17.75 10.46 -10.43
CA GLN A 208 -19.14 10.90 -10.54
C GLN A 208 -19.32 12.37 -10.12
N ALA A 209 -18.69 12.79 -9.01
CA ALA A 209 -18.77 14.17 -8.55
C ALA A 209 -18.12 15.15 -9.54
N LEU A 210 -17.01 14.74 -10.19
CA LEU A 210 -16.33 15.55 -11.22
C LEU A 210 -17.19 15.69 -12.50
N GLU A 211 -17.79 14.59 -12.96
CA GLU A 211 -18.66 14.57 -14.13
C GLU A 211 -19.98 15.35 -13.91
N ALA A 212 -20.57 15.21 -12.71
CA ALA A 212 -21.76 15.95 -12.33
C ALA A 212 -21.52 17.47 -12.15
N GLY A 213 -20.23 17.86 -11.99
CA GLY A 213 -19.83 19.24 -11.74
C GLY A 213 -20.00 19.68 -10.28
N ASP A 214 -20.21 18.75 -9.35
CA ASP A 214 -20.23 19.01 -7.92
C ASP A 214 -18.84 19.45 -7.42
N ILE A 215 -17.81 18.91 -8.05
CA ILE A 215 -16.41 19.36 -7.92
C ILE A 215 -15.89 19.81 -9.30
N GLY A 216 -14.98 20.77 -9.29
CA GLY A 216 -14.38 21.29 -10.54
C GLY A 216 -12.96 20.77 -10.78
N VAL A 217 -12.32 20.23 -9.77
CA VAL A 217 -10.95 19.69 -9.79
C VAL A 217 -10.91 18.46 -8.91
N ALA A 218 -10.26 17.41 -9.36
CA ALA A 218 -10.09 16.18 -8.59
C ALA A 218 -8.62 15.76 -8.49
N LEU A 219 -8.32 14.99 -7.43
CA LEU A 219 -7.11 14.19 -7.36
C LEU A 219 -7.47 12.77 -7.82
N LEU A 220 -6.74 12.29 -8.83
CA LEU A 220 -6.74 10.90 -9.27
C LEU A 220 -5.32 10.34 -9.22
N PHE A 221 -5.17 9.08 -9.61
CA PHE A 221 -3.88 8.43 -9.80
C PHE A 221 -3.47 8.41 -11.28
N SER A 222 -2.17 8.43 -11.55
CA SER A 222 -1.66 8.53 -12.92
C SER A 222 -1.91 7.28 -13.78
N THR A 223 -2.24 6.17 -13.14
CA THR A 223 -2.61 4.90 -13.78
C THR A 223 -4.11 4.74 -13.99
N ASP A 224 -4.93 5.63 -13.41
CA ASP A 224 -6.39 5.58 -13.47
C ASP A 224 -6.90 5.54 -14.92
N PRO A 225 -7.60 4.46 -15.32
CA PRO A 225 -8.08 4.29 -16.68
C PRO A 225 -9.20 5.28 -17.09
N ALA A 226 -9.92 5.85 -16.12
CA ALA A 226 -10.94 6.85 -16.36
C ALA A 226 -10.38 8.14 -16.98
N ILE A 227 -9.10 8.45 -16.74
CA ILE A 227 -8.42 9.60 -17.36
C ILE A 227 -8.58 9.55 -18.89
N THR A 228 -8.39 8.37 -19.47
CA THR A 228 -8.54 8.17 -20.93
C THR A 228 -9.98 7.92 -21.34
N ALA A 229 -10.72 7.10 -20.58
CA ALA A 229 -12.09 6.72 -20.91
C ALA A 229 -13.04 7.91 -20.91
N ASP A 230 -12.91 8.83 -19.95
CA ASP A 230 -13.79 9.98 -19.75
C ASP A 230 -13.19 11.28 -20.28
N HIS A 231 -12.09 11.18 -21.05
CA HIS A 231 -11.40 12.33 -21.66
C HIS A 231 -11.03 13.42 -20.65
N LEU A 232 -10.59 13.04 -19.45
CA LEU A 232 -10.16 13.98 -18.44
C LEU A 232 -8.82 14.63 -18.83
N VAL A 233 -8.62 15.85 -18.38
CA VAL A 233 -7.38 16.60 -18.62
C VAL A 233 -6.54 16.57 -17.36
N VAL A 234 -5.39 15.90 -17.44
CA VAL A 234 -4.35 15.95 -16.42
C VAL A 234 -3.62 17.28 -16.54
N LEU A 235 -3.58 18.03 -15.44
CA LEU A 235 -2.83 19.28 -15.37
C LEU A 235 -1.36 19.02 -15.11
N ALA A 236 -0.47 19.58 -15.92
CA ALA A 236 0.97 19.43 -15.76
C ALA A 236 1.43 20.00 -14.40
N ASP A 237 2.24 19.22 -13.68
CA ASP A 237 2.89 19.64 -12.44
C ASP A 237 4.16 20.45 -12.75
N ASP A 238 3.98 21.72 -13.09
CA ASP A 238 5.01 22.62 -13.58
C ASP A 238 5.95 23.17 -12.49
N ARG A 239 5.69 22.83 -11.20
CA ARG A 239 6.57 23.16 -10.07
C ARG A 239 7.11 21.93 -9.34
N GLY A 240 6.84 20.74 -9.84
CA GLY A 240 7.39 19.48 -9.30
C GLY A 240 6.91 19.15 -7.89
N LEU A 241 5.62 19.34 -7.60
CA LEU A 241 5.03 18.97 -6.32
C LEU A 241 5.00 17.45 -6.14
N GLN A 242 4.68 16.73 -7.23
CA GLN A 242 4.48 15.29 -7.17
C GLN A 242 5.81 14.54 -7.25
N PRO A 243 6.09 13.63 -6.33
CA PRO A 243 7.33 12.85 -6.32
C PRO A 243 7.26 11.67 -7.30
N ALA A 244 8.38 10.97 -7.45
CA ALA A 244 8.39 9.65 -8.04
C ALA A 244 7.71 8.64 -7.11
N GLU A 245 6.75 7.87 -7.64
CA GLU A 245 5.93 6.91 -6.91
C GLU A 245 6.08 5.51 -7.50
N SER A 246 7.31 4.96 -7.40
CA SER A 246 7.54 3.57 -7.78
C SER A 246 6.83 2.62 -6.83
N VAL A 247 6.14 1.61 -7.36
CA VAL A 247 5.61 0.52 -6.54
C VAL A 247 6.76 -0.26 -5.91
N VAL A 248 6.75 -0.39 -4.59
CA VAL A 248 7.81 -1.04 -3.81
C VAL A 248 7.20 -1.89 -2.67
N PRO A 249 7.55 -3.18 -2.53
CA PRO A 249 7.06 -3.96 -1.40
C PRO A 249 7.82 -3.55 -0.13
N LEU A 250 7.10 -3.06 0.88
CA LEU A 250 7.59 -2.91 2.24
C LEU A 250 7.31 -4.18 3.04
N VAL A 251 8.33 -4.71 3.71
CA VAL A 251 8.28 -6.00 4.41
C VAL A 251 8.81 -5.82 5.82
N ARG A 252 8.19 -6.46 6.79
CA ARG A 252 8.71 -6.51 8.16
C ARG A 252 10.06 -7.23 8.19
N ARG A 253 11.01 -6.68 8.94
CA ARG A 253 12.36 -7.25 9.08
C ARG A 253 12.35 -8.63 9.72
N ASP A 254 11.51 -8.87 10.72
CA ASP A 254 11.37 -10.16 11.38
C ASP A 254 10.84 -11.26 10.46
N VAL A 255 9.99 -10.89 9.48
CA VAL A 255 9.50 -11.80 8.44
C VAL A 255 10.63 -12.14 7.46
N VAL A 256 11.42 -11.14 7.04
CA VAL A 256 12.60 -11.38 6.20
C VAL A 256 13.63 -12.25 6.96
N ALA A 257 13.85 -12.02 8.25
CA ALA A 257 14.74 -12.85 9.06
C ALA A 257 14.24 -14.31 9.17
N ARG A 258 12.92 -14.50 9.31
CA ARG A 258 12.29 -15.82 9.44
C ARG A 258 12.35 -16.64 8.14
N TYR A 259 12.00 -16.03 7.02
CA TYR A 259 11.85 -16.72 5.72
C TYR A 259 13.09 -16.62 4.82
N GLY A 260 14.07 -15.83 5.23
CA GLY A 260 15.35 -15.66 4.54
C GLY A 260 15.24 -14.78 3.27
N PRO A 261 16.36 -14.64 2.54
CA PRO A 261 16.47 -13.76 1.37
C PRO A 261 15.59 -14.19 0.19
N ARG A 262 15.15 -15.46 0.17
CA ARG A 262 14.27 -16.00 -0.87
C ARG A 262 12.91 -15.28 -0.90
N LEU A 263 12.39 -14.85 0.25
CA LEU A 263 11.16 -14.07 0.33
C LEU A 263 11.27 -12.77 -0.50
N LEU A 264 12.30 -11.97 -0.20
CA LEU A 264 12.54 -10.71 -0.92
C LEU A 264 12.84 -10.95 -2.41
N ALA A 265 13.51 -12.05 -2.76
CA ALA A 265 13.77 -12.39 -4.16
C ALA A 265 12.47 -12.62 -4.94
N VAL A 266 11.46 -13.28 -4.34
CA VAL A 266 10.15 -13.47 -4.97
C VAL A 266 9.45 -12.14 -5.18
N LEU A 267 9.35 -11.30 -4.15
CA LEU A 267 8.72 -9.99 -4.26
C LEU A 267 9.43 -9.11 -5.30
N ASN A 268 10.75 -9.06 -5.27
CA ASN A 268 11.55 -8.30 -6.23
C ASN A 268 11.38 -8.79 -7.68
N THR A 269 11.07 -10.08 -7.88
CA THR A 269 10.80 -10.63 -9.22
C THR A 269 9.47 -10.11 -9.77
N VAL A 270 8.45 -9.92 -8.92
CA VAL A 270 7.20 -9.26 -9.30
C VAL A 270 7.47 -7.80 -9.65
N SER A 271 8.11 -7.04 -8.75
CA SER A 271 8.46 -5.63 -8.98
C SER A 271 9.22 -5.42 -10.30
N ALA A 272 10.18 -6.28 -10.61
CA ALA A 272 10.98 -6.20 -11.86
C ALA A 272 10.15 -6.39 -13.15
N ARG A 273 8.93 -6.91 -13.05
CA ARG A 273 8.02 -7.14 -14.19
C ARG A 273 6.89 -6.13 -14.30
N LEU A 274 6.73 -5.26 -13.29
CA LEU A 274 5.74 -4.19 -13.27
C LEU A 274 6.27 -2.96 -14.02
N THR A 275 5.46 -2.47 -14.95
CA THR A 275 5.66 -1.20 -15.66
C THR A 275 4.39 -0.36 -15.56
N THR A 276 4.47 0.96 -15.69
CA THR A 276 3.29 1.84 -15.67
C THR A 276 2.24 1.41 -16.71
N GLY A 277 2.70 0.99 -17.92
CA GLY A 277 1.76 0.48 -18.94
C GLY A 277 1.07 -0.83 -18.53
N SER A 278 1.76 -1.71 -17.77
CA SER A 278 1.12 -2.93 -17.26
C SER A 278 0.13 -2.63 -16.13
N LEU A 279 0.42 -1.66 -15.25
CA LEU A 279 -0.52 -1.21 -14.23
C LEU A 279 -1.82 -0.69 -14.88
N ARG A 280 -1.73 0.31 -15.76
CA ARG A 280 -2.90 0.84 -16.48
C ARG A 280 -3.75 -0.22 -17.14
N ALA A 281 -3.12 -1.24 -17.75
CA ALA A 281 -3.86 -2.32 -18.38
C ALA A 281 -4.56 -3.24 -17.38
N LEU A 282 -4.01 -3.38 -16.17
CA LEU A 282 -4.60 -4.18 -15.08
C LEU A 282 -5.72 -3.40 -14.40
N ASP A 283 -5.51 -2.10 -14.14
CA ASP A 283 -6.51 -1.20 -13.57
C ASP A 283 -7.74 -1.13 -14.47
N ALA A 284 -7.55 -0.98 -15.79
CA ALA A 284 -8.65 -0.99 -16.75
C ALA A 284 -9.46 -2.31 -16.73
N ARG A 285 -8.84 -3.44 -16.38
CA ARG A 285 -9.55 -4.70 -16.20
C ARG A 285 -10.40 -4.72 -14.94
N VAL A 286 -9.84 -4.22 -13.84
CA VAL A 286 -10.52 -4.19 -12.54
C VAL A 286 -11.60 -3.11 -12.53
N GLU A 287 -11.26 -1.88 -12.91
CA GLU A 287 -12.11 -0.72 -12.70
C GLU A 287 -13.15 -0.52 -13.80
N LEU A 288 -12.76 -0.71 -15.09
CA LEU A 288 -13.70 -0.50 -16.21
C LEU A 288 -14.48 -1.77 -16.58
N ARG A 289 -13.91 -2.98 -16.39
CA ARG A 289 -14.58 -4.23 -16.75
C ARG A 289 -15.20 -4.95 -15.57
N GLY A 290 -14.83 -4.57 -14.33
CA GLY A 290 -15.26 -5.25 -13.12
C GLY A 290 -14.68 -6.65 -12.96
N ASP A 291 -13.50 -6.93 -13.58
CA ASP A 291 -12.82 -8.21 -13.42
C ASP A 291 -12.37 -8.34 -11.94
N ASP A 292 -12.48 -9.54 -11.37
CA ASP A 292 -12.01 -9.84 -10.01
C ASP A 292 -10.49 -9.60 -9.89
N PRO A 293 -10.02 -8.75 -8.95
CA PRO A 293 -8.60 -8.40 -8.79
C PRO A 293 -7.70 -9.63 -8.63
N ARG A 294 -8.15 -10.64 -7.87
CA ARG A 294 -7.41 -11.88 -7.64
C ARG A 294 -7.24 -12.69 -8.92
N LEU A 295 -8.30 -12.78 -9.76
CA LEU A 295 -8.23 -13.44 -11.06
C LEU A 295 -7.31 -12.67 -12.04
N VAL A 296 -7.37 -11.35 -12.01
CA VAL A 296 -6.48 -10.48 -12.79
C VAL A 296 -5.04 -10.72 -12.39
N ALA A 297 -4.72 -10.69 -11.10
CA ALA A 297 -3.39 -10.96 -10.56
C ALA A 297 -2.88 -12.36 -10.94
N GLY A 298 -3.70 -13.39 -10.75
CA GLY A 298 -3.36 -14.77 -11.11
C GLY A 298 -3.07 -14.93 -12.60
N SER A 299 -3.86 -14.32 -13.48
CA SER A 299 -3.63 -14.36 -14.93
C SER A 299 -2.32 -13.68 -15.33
N TRP A 300 -2.01 -12.53 -14.72
CA TRP A 300 -0.77 -11.80 -14.96
C TRP A 300 0.47 -12.59 -14.51
N LEU A 301 0.42 -13.22 -13.33
CA LEU A 301 1.51 -14.05 -12.81
C LEU A 301 1.78 -15.24 -13.72
N ARG A 302 0.74 -15.95 -14.17
CA ARG A 302 0.87 -17.09 -15.12
C ARG A 302 1.47 -16.65 -16.44
N ALA A 303 0.99 -15.57 -17.04
CA ALA A 303 1.49 -15.04 -18.30
C ALA A 303 2.98 -14.68 -18.24
N ARG A 304 3.53 -14.46 -17.05
CA ARG A 304 4.94 -14.10 -16.83
C ARG A 304 5.79 -15.25 -16.24
N GLY A 305 5.22 -16.44 -16.11
CA GLY A 305 5.92 -17.61 -15.56
C GLY A 305 6.24 -17.48 -14.05
N LEU A 306 5.51 -16.63 -13.34
CA LEU A 306 5.68 -16.42 -11.89
C LEU A 306 4.80 -17.36 -11.04
N ALA A 307 3.75 -17.93 -11.63
CA ALA A 307 2.91 -18.96 -11.06
C ALA A 307 2.64 -20.07 -12.09
N SER A 308 2.42 -21.30 -11.60
CA SER A 308 2.08 -22.45 -12.44
C SER A 308 0.60 -22.40 -12.87
N ALA A 309 0.27 -23.04 -14.00
CA ALA A 309 -1.09 -23.13 -14.52
C ALA A 309 -2.08 -23.90 -13.61
N GLY A 310 -1.60 -24.59 -12.57
CA GLY A 310 -2.38 -25.50 -11.71
C GLY A 310 -2.63 -25.04 -10.28
N GLY A 311 -2.40 -23.80 -9.93
CA GLY A 311 -2.48 -23.31 -8.53
C GLY A 311 -3.76 -22.53 -8.19
N ALA A 312 -4.93 -23.01 -8.58
CA ALA A 312 -6.18 -22.57 -7.97
C ALA A 312 -6.64 -23.70 -7.03
N SER A 313 -6.16 -23.69 -5.80
CA SER A 313 -6.71 -24.52 -4.73
C SER A 313 -7.11 -23.63 -3.57
N HIS A 314 -8.43 -23.55 -3.41
CA HIS A 314 -9.31 -23.29 -2.27
C HIS A 314 -8.99 -22.12 -1.35
#